data_03bedb0a72c2f0afca6955724959552b
#
_entry.id   03bedb0a72c2f0afca6955724959552b
#
_cell.length_a   1.000
_cell.length_b   1.000
_cell.length_c   1.000
_cell.angle_alpha   90.00
_cell.angle_beta   90.00
_cell.angle_gamma   90.00
#
_symmetry.space_group_name_H-M   'P 1'
#
loop_
_entity.id
_entity.type
_entity.pdbx_description
1 polymer ?
#
loop_
_entity_poly.entity_id
_entity_poly.type
_entity_poly.pdbx_seq_one_letter_code
_entity_poly.pdbx_strand_id
1 'polypeptide(L)'
;QIRIAKELGLNMLNFHRFIGSTNILNYADELGLLYFEEPGGFRVKAGNDFLNKNLHEKVMRMVRRDRSHPSLVIYNMMNESGDASPEQLAIEINTMKDVHKMDPSRYVLRTSAWAKGYDIDDQAKIHIRPNDTTVYWNGWYDYHHAGGPAVWNEALYKSPADYYNNTTNAKEIVFFGEEGALSAPPRLAKNKEELDKMEYKGWDGREYLRWYDAFDRFIDNKGLRQVYPSVDSLTVAMGAVSFEHQGRKIELARINNYTDAYVVNGWESELIENYSGIVDCFRY
;
A
#
# COMPACT_ATOMS: atom_id res chain seq x y z
N GLN A 1 -11.22 -4.76 -11.38
CA GLN A 1 -10.59 -4.14 -10.21
C GLN A 1 -11.17 -2.75 -9.93
N ILE A 2 -10.92 -1.72 -10.74
CA ILE A 2 -11.29 -0.32 -10.48
C ILE A 2 -12.79 -0.14 -10.18
N ARG A 3 -13.66 -0.78 -10.95
CA ARG A 3 -15.12 -0.70 -10.71
C ARG A 3 -15.50 -1.21 -9.33
N ILE A 4 -14.97 -2.34 -8.92
CA ILE A 4 -15.21 -2.92 -7.58
C ILE A 4 -14.61 -2.02 -6.48
N ALA A 5 -13.42 -1.49 -6.67
CA ALA A 5 -12.84 -0.52 -5.73
C ALA A 5 -13.76 0.71 -5.56
N LYS A 6 -14.32 1.22 -6.65
CA LYS A 6 -15.29 2.34 -6.60
C LYS A 6 -16.60 1.94 -5.92
N GLU A 7 -17.12 0.75 -6.15
CA GLU A 7 -18.31 0.21 -5.47
C GLU A 7 -18.10 0.07 -3.97
N LEU A 8 -16.87 -0.25 -3.53
CA LEU A 8 -16.46 -0.26 -2.12
C LEU A 8 -16.22 1.15 -1.54
N GLY A 9 -16.39 2.19 -2.33
CA GLY A 9 -16.22 3.58 -1.90
C GLY A 9 -14.76 4.05 -1.87
N LEU A 10 -13.82 3.26 -2.41
CA LEU A 10 -12.44 3.69 -2.54
C LEU A 10 -12.32 4.75 -3.64
N ASN A 11 -11.52 5.77 -3.41
CA ASN A 11 -11.26 6.83 -4.36
C ASN A 11 -9.78 7.01 -4.70
N MET A 12 -8.90 6.32 -3.98
CA MET A 12 -7.47 6.29 -4.24
C MET A 12 -6.88 4.91 -3.90
N LEU A 13 -5.95 4.45 -4.73
CA LEU A 13 -5.14 3.25 -4.53
C LEU A 13 -3.67 3.54 -4.85
N ASN A 14 -2.79 2.59 -4.57
CA ASN A 14 -1.37 2.67 -4.91
C ASN A 14 -0.95 1.52 -5.83
N PHE A 15 0.08 1.78 -6.61
CA PHE A 15 0.90 0.74 -7.21
C PHE A 15 2.08 0.47 -6.28
N HIS A 16 1.81 -0.35 -5.26
CA HIS A 16 2.76 -0.60 -4.19
C HIS A 16 4.02 -1.32 -4.70
N ARG A 17 5.13 -0.62 -4.64
CA ARG A 17 6.47 -1.10 -5.04
C ARG A 17 6.58 -1.63 -6.48
N PHE A 18 5.71 -1.18 -7.37
CA PHE A 18 5.84 -1.50 -8.79
C PHE A 18 5.24 -0.40 -9.69
N ILE A 19 5.66 -0.42 -10.95
CA ILE A 19 5.12 0.49 -11.96
C ILE A 19 3.80 -0.07 -12.48
N GLY A 20 2.75 0.68 -12.40
CA GLY A 20 1.41 0.30 -12.82
C GLY A 20 1.29 -0.02 -14.31
N SER A 21 0.22 -0.71 -14.65
CA SER A 21 -0.15 -0.93 -16.05
C SER A 21 -0.86 0.28 -16.60
N THR A 22 -0.49 0.72 -17.82
CA THR A 22 -1.20 1.78 -18.55
C THR A 22 -2.70 1.50 -18.70
N ASN A 23 -3.08 0.23 -18.89
CA ASN A 23 -4.49 -0.13 -18.97
C ASN A 23 -5.24 0.17 -17.66
N ILE A 24 -4.62 -0.04 -16.51
CA ILE A 24 -5.23 0.32 -15.22
C ILE A 24 -5.39 1.85 -15.13
N LEU A 25 -4.38 2.61 -15.51
CA LEU A 25 -4.47 4.08 -15.50
C LEU A 25 -5.53 4.61 -16.48
N ASN A 26 -5.67 4.03 -17.68
CA ASN A 26 -6.74 4.38 -18.61
C ASN A 26 -8.13 4.20 -17.97
N TYR A 27 -8.39 3.08 -17.33
CA TYR A 27 -9.65 2.85 -16.62
C TYR A 27 -9.80 3.71 -15.37
N ALA A 28 -8.70 4.01 -14.70
CA ALA A 28 -8.70 4.91 -13.55
C ALA A 28 -9.09 6.34 -13.96
N ASP A 29 -8.57 6.83 -15.08
CA ASP A 29 -8.96 8.12 -15.68
C ASP A 29 -10.46 8.15 -16.02
N GLU A 30 -10.96 7.09 -16.65
CA GLU A 30 -12.37 6.97 -17.06
C GLU A 30 -13.32 6.90 -15.86
N LEU A 31 -12.97 6.14 -14.83
CA LEU A 31 -13.83 5.86 -13.68
C LEU A 31 -13.58 6.75 -12.47
N GLY A 32 -12.57 7.61 -12.52
CA GLY A 32 -12.27 8.57 -11.46
C GLY A 32 -11.69 7.92 -10.20
N LEU A 33 -10.72 7.00 -10.33
CA LEU A 33 -9.97 6.43 -9.22
C LEU A 33 -8.55 6.97 -9.24
N LEU A 34 -8.12 7.62 -8.16
CA LEU A 34 -6.78 8.19 -8.06
C LEU A 34 -5.74 7.12 -7.75
N TYR A 35 -4.52 7.35 -8.21
CA TYR A 35 -3.36 6.50 -7.93
C TYR A 35 -2.13 7.32 -7.52
N PHE A 36 -1.29 6.71 -6.68
CA PHE A 36 0.12 7.04 -6.63
C PHE A 36 0.97 5.85 -7.09
N GLU A 37 2.14 6.14 -7.62
CA GLU A 37 2.96 5.17 -8.30
C GLU A 37 4.38 5.15 -7.76
N GLU A 38 4.97 3.96 -7.66
CA GLU A 38 6.32 3.70 -7.18
C GLU A 38 7.13 2.89 -8.21
N PRO A 39 8.43 3.20 -8.40
CA PRO A 39 9.24 2.47 -9.38
C PRO A 39 9.72 1.10 -8.89
N GLY A 40 9.31 0.67 -7.69
CA GLY A 40 9.68 -0.63 -7.11
C GLY A 40 10.96 -0.62 -6.26
N GLY A 41 11.35 0.53 -5.73
CA GLY A 41 12.40 0.62 -4.72
C GLY A 41 11.86 0.38 -3.31
N PHE A 42 12.56 -0.43 -2.51
CA PHE A 42 12.20 -0.71 -1.14
C PHE A 42 13.45 -0.86 -0.27
N ARG A 43 13.56 -0.08 0.79
CA ARG A 43 14.65 -0.14 1.78
C ARG A 43 16.03 -0.34 1.14
N VAL A 44 16.34 0.43 0.10
CA VAL A 44 17.60 0.31 -0.61
C VAL A 44 18.74 0.70 0.34
N LYS A 45 19.68 -0.22 0.55
CA LYS A 45 20.88 0.07 1.34
C LYS A 45 21.87 0.87 0.52
N ALA A 46 22.54 1.81 1.17
CA ALA A 46 23.64 2.58 0.60
C ALA A 46 24.69 1.65 -0.08
N GLY A 47 25.24 2.09 -1.21
CA GLY A 47 26.31 1.38 -1.91
C GLY A 47 25.86 0.39 -2.98
N ASN A 48 24.57 0.33 -3.33
CA ASN A 48 24.13 -0.46 -4.46
C ASN A 48 24.15 0.37 -5.76
N ASP A 49 25.30 0.43 -6.42
CA ASP A 49 25.49 1.20 -7.66
C ASP A 49 24.55 0.80 -8.79
N PHE A 50 24.16 -0.45 -8.85
CA PHE A 50 23.23 -0.94 -9.87
C PHE A 50 21.84 -0.32 -9.67
N LEU A 51 21.33 -0.29 -8.44
CA LEU A 51 20.03 0.32 -8.14
C LEU A 51 20.07 1.83 -8.38
N ASN A 52 21.14 2.50 -7.96
CA ASN A 52 21.30 3.93 -8.13
C ASN A 52 21.31 4.36 -9.61
N LYS A 53 22.05 3.66 -10.46
CA LYS A 53 22.08 3.93 -11.90
C LYS A 53 20.74 3.66 -12.59
N ASN A 54 20.05 2.60 -12.18
CA ASN A 54 18.77 2.22 -12.78
C ASN A 54 17.58 2.99 -12.25
N LEU A 55 17.65 3.53 -11.02
CA LEU A 55 16.54 4.28 -10.40
C LEU A 55 16.14 5.46 -11.29
N HIS A 56 17.08 6.34 -11.62
CA HIS A 56 16.80 7.52 -12.44
C HIS A 56 16.15 7.14 -13.78
N GLU A 57 16.76 6.21 -14.53
CA GLU A 57 16.22 5.83 -15.82
C GLU A 57 14.82 5.21 -15.71
N LYS A 58 14.62 4.33 -14.73
CA LYS A 58 13.34 3.67 -14.49
C LYS A 58 12.25 4.67 -14.15
N VAL A 59 12.53 5.60 -13.23
CA VAL A 59 11.61 6.66 -12.84
C VAL A 59 11.29 7.57 -14.03
N MET A 60 12.27 8.02 -14.79
CA MET A 60 12.05 8.90 -15.93
C MET A 60 11.23 8.24 -17.04
N ARG A 61 11.39 6.92 -17.24
CA ARG A 61 10.56 6.15 -18.18
C ARG A 61 9.12 6.04 -17.69
N MET A 62 8.93 5.77 -16.40
CA MET A 62 7.63 5.72 -15.74
C MET A 62 6.89 7.05 -15.94
N VAL A 63 7.48 8.14 -15.50
CA VAL A 63 6.87 9.49 -15.62
C VAL A 63 6.56 9.85 -17.07
N ARG A 64 7.49 9.58 -18.01
CA ARG A 64 7.25 9.86 -19.44
C ARG A 64 6.05 9.10 -19.99
N ARG A 65 5.85 7.86 -19.55
CA ARG A 65 4.73 7.02 -19.96
C ARG A 65 3.42 7.53 -19.37
N ASP A 66 3.43 7.88 -18.07
CA ASP A 66 2.20 7.97 -17.27
C ASP A 66 1.76 9.41 -16.93
N ARG A 67 2.58 10.42 -17.19
CA ARG A 67 2.26 11.83 -16.86
C ARG A 67 0.99 12.39 -17.51
N SER A 68 0.48 11.74 -18.55
CA SER A 68 -0.76 12.18 -19.22
C SER A 68 -2.02 11.64 -18.56
N HIS A 69 -1.88 10.78 -17.52
CA HIS A 69 -3.01 10.23 -16.78
C HIS A 69 -3.42 11.15 -15.63
N PRO A 70 -4.59 11.80 -15.67
CA PRO A 70 -5.04 12.67 -14.58
C PRO A 70 -5.33 11.90 -13.28
N SER A 71 -5.57 10.60 -13.35
CA SER A 71 -5.76 9.75 -12.18
C SER A 71 -4.47 9.55 -11.36
N LEU A 72 -3.30 9.68 -11.97
CA LEU A 72 -2.02 9.56 -11.30
C LEU A 72 -1.66 10.91 -10.66
N VAL A 73 -1.60 10.99 -9.33
CA VAL A 73 -1.46 12.26 -8.62
C VAL A 73 -0.13 12.42 -7.85
N ILE A 74 0.58 11.33 -7.60
CA ILE A 74 1.83 11.30 -6.84
C ILE A 74 2.84 10.39 -7.52
N TYR A 75 4.07 10.88 -7.66
CA TYR A 75 5.24 10.07 -7.97
C TYR A 75 6.03 9.86 -6.68
N ASN A 76 6.15 8.63 -6.23
CA ASN A 76 6.96 8.27 -5.07
C ASN A 76 8.22 7.52 -5.53
N MET A 77 9.40 8.00 -5.13
CA MET A 77 10.65 7.41 -5.63
C MET A 77 10.97 6.07 -4.98
N MET A 78 10.65 5.96 -3.69
CA MET A 78 11.04 4.80 -2.88
C MET A 78 9.96 4.47 -1.87
N ASN A 79 9.79 3.18 -1.55
CA ASN A 79 8.94 2.77 -0.45
C ASN A 79 9.76 2.55 0.82
N GLU A 80 9.38 3.18 1.92
CA GLU A 80 9.99 3.03 3.25
C GLU A 80 11.53 3.10 3.24
N SER A 81 12.09 4.00 2.46
CA SER A 81 13.54 4.22 2.42
C SER A 81 13.93 5.30 3.41
N GLY A 82 14.60 4.92 4.49
CA GLY A 82 15.14 5.83 5.49
C GLY A 82 16.47 6.43 5.04
N ASP A 83 17.55 6.02 5.72
CA ASP A 83 18.89 6.55 5.51
C ASP A 83 19.46 6.22 4.14
N ALA A 84 19.89 7.23 3.40
CA ALA A 84 20.65 7.10 2.19
C ALA A 84 22.07 7.64 2.39
N SER A 85 23.06 7.06 1.71
CA SER A 85 24.39 7.69 1.65
C SER A 85 24.28 9.05 0.95
N PRO A 86 25.22 9.98 1.19
CA PRO A 86 25.21 11.28 0.50
C PRO A 86 25.13 11.16 -1.02
N GLU A 87 25.81 10.16 -1.61
CA GLU A 87 25.82 9.90 -3.03
C GLU A 87 24.45 9.41 -3.53
N GLN A 88 23.85 8.48 -2.81
CA GLN A 88 22.51 8.00 -3.12
C GLN A 88 21.45 9.10 -3.00
N LEU A 89 21.53 9.89 -1.92
CA LEU A 89 20.63 11.03 -1.70
C LEU A 89 20.73 12.05 -2.83
N ALA A 90 21.95 12.34 -3.30
CA ALA A 90 22.16 13.24 -4.43
C ALA A 90 21.50 12.71 -5.73
N ILE A 91 21.57 11.40 -5.99
CA ILE A 91 20.91 10.77 -7.14
C ILE A 91 19.38 10.87 -7.00
N GLU A 92 18.83 10.57 -5.84
CA GLU A 92 17.39 10.65 -5.57
C GLU A 92 16.88 12.09 -5.74
N ILE A 93 17.53 13.08 -5.15
CA ILE A 93 17.18 14.50 -5.28
C ILE A 93 17.25 14.98 -6.74
N ASN A 94 18.30 14.61 -7.46
CA ASN A 94 18.41 14.97 -8.88
C ASN A 94 17.33 14.32 -9.72
N THR A 95 16.99 13.06 -9.43
CA THR A 95 15.89 12.35 -10.09
C THR A 95 14.56 13.06 -9.82
N MET A 96 14.28 13.44 -8.57
CA MET A 96 13.07 14.19 -8.21
C MET A 96 12.96 15.53 -8.95
N LYS A 97 14.07 16.27 -9.07
CA LYS A 97 14.12 17.53 -9.84
C LYS A 97 13.82 17.30 -11.33
N ASP A 98 14.37 16.25 -11.90
CA ASP A 98 14.12 15.91 -13.30
C ASP A 98 12.68 15.45 -13.54
N VAL A 99 12.10 14.69 -12.59
CA VAL A 99 10.67 14.34 -12.59
C VAL A 99 9.82 15.60 -12.56
N HIS A 100 10.06 16.47 -11.59
CA HIS A 100 9.30 17.73 -11.46
C HIS A 100 9.44 18.64 -12.68
N LYS A 101 10.62 18.69 -13.29
CA LYS A 101 10.84 19.43 -14.56
C LYS A 101 10.03 18.84 -15.72
N MET A 102 9.87 17.51 -15.75
CA MET A 102 9.09 16.81 -16.78
C MET A 102 7.59 16.93 -16.54
N ASP A 103 7.16 16.92 -15.30
CA ASP A 103 5.78 17.08 -14.88
C ASP A 103 5.69 17.89 -13.56
N PRO A 104 5.51 19.21 -13.65
CA PRO A 104 5.43 20.07 -12.47
C PRO A 104 4.08 20.01 -11.75
N SER A 105 3.11 19.26 -12.28
CA SER A 105 1.73 19.30 -11.80
C SER A 105 1.43 18.34 -10.64
N ARG A 106 2.39 17.46 -10.27
CA ARG A 106 2.19 16.42 -9.27
C ARG A 106 3.15 16.50 -8.10
N TYR A 107 2.77 15.86 -7.01
CA TYR A 107 3.68 15.64 -5.89
C TYR A 107 4.79 14.68 -6.28
N VAL A 108 6.02 14.99 -5.89
CA VAL A 108 7.17 14.10 -6.04
C VAL A 108 7.71 13.83 -4.64
N LEU A 109 7.55 12.60 -4.17
CA LEU A 109 7.97 12.18 -2.84
C LEU A 109 9.28 11.39 -2.96
N ARG A 110 10.23 11.66 -2.08
CA ARG A 110 11.44 10.87 -2.00
C ARG A 110 11.14 9.45 -1.53
N THR A 111 10.34 9.34 -0.49
CA THR A 111 9.94 8.06 0.11
C THR A 111 8.54 8.17 0.68
N SER A 112 7.80 7.08 0.62
CA SER A 112 6.60 6.89 1.41
C SER A 112 6.96 6.48 2.85
N ALA A 113 6.02 6.61 3.76
CA ALA A 113 6.18 6.44 5.21
C ALA A 113 7.01 7.56 5.89
N TRP A 114 7.35 7.28 7.14
CA TRP A 114 8.21 8.13 7.98
C TRP A 114 7.59 9.49 8.32
N ALA A 115 6.36 9.48 8.75
CA ALA A 115 5.69 10.66 9.27
C ALA A 115 6.37 11.23 10.53
N LYS A 116 6.10 12.49 10.80
CA LYS A 116 6.55 13.16 12.02
C LYS A 116 6.09 12.38 13.27
N GLY A 117 7.01 12.07 14.14
CA GLY A 117 6.75 11.31 15.37
C GLY A 117 7.48 9.97 15.44
N TYR A 118 7.95 9.46 14.32
CA TYR A 118 9.06 8.52 14.34
C TYR A 118 10.37 9.33 14.40
N ASP A 119 11.42 8.85 15.05
CA ASP A 119 12.76 9.48 15.01
C ASP A 119 13.30 9.43 13.58
N ILE A 120 12.92 10.42 12.80
CA ILE A 120 13.15 10.42 11.37
C ILE A 120 14.19 11.46 11.06
N ASP A 121 15.19 10.97 10.36
CA ASP A 121 16.17 11.78 9.67
C ASP A 121 15.49 12.85 8.79
N ASP A 122 16.09 14.02 8.71
CA ASP A 122 15.65 15.12 7.86
C ASP A 122 15.49 14.73 6.38
N GLN A 123 16.10 13.63 5.96
CA GLN A 123 15.96 13.06 4.60
C GLN A 123 14.52 12.62 4.26
N ALA A 124 13.72 12.24 5.24
CA ALA A 124 12.31 11.86 5.01
C ALA A 124 11.42 13.07 4.69
N LYS A 125 11.92 14.29 4.88
CA LYS A 125 11.22 15.54 4.58
C LYS A 125 11.52 16.09 3.18
N ILE A 126 12.17 15.32 2.34
CA ILE A 126 12.57 15.72 1.00
C ILE A 126 11.43 15.39 0.03
N HIS A 127 10.62 16.41 -0.28
CA HIS A 127 9.49 16.30 -1.20
C HIS A 127 9.41 17.55 -2.06
N ILE A 128 8.79 17.43 -3.22
CA ILE A 128 8.47 18.55 -4.10
C ILE A 128 6.96 18.60 -4.28
N ARG A 129 6.36 19.75 -3.99
CA ARG A 129 4.93 19.96 -4.22
C ARG A 129 4.65 20.48 -5.64
N PRO A 130 3.43 20.34 -6.15
CA PRO A 130 3.08 20.82 -7.47
C PRO A 130 3.40 22.31 -7.66
N ASN A 131 3.95 22.63 -8.82
CA ASN A 131 4.30 23.99 -9.24
C ASN A 131 5.27 24.75 -8.31
N ASP A 132 6.07 24.01 -7.54
CA ASP A 132 7.10 24.57 -6.67
C ASP A 132 8.42 23.84 -6.90
N THR A 133 9.51 24.60 -6.99
CA THR A 133 10.86 24.08 -7.23
C THR A 133 11.62 23.72 -5.95
N THR A 134 11.03 23.98 -4.80
CA THR A 134 11.61 23.69 -3.49
C THR A 134 11.65 22.20 -3.25
N VAL A 135 12.84 21.64 -3.09
CA VAL A 135 13.05 20.18 -2.87
C VAL A 135 12.85 19.79 -1.40
N TYR A 136 12.96 20.74 -0.49
CA TYR A 136 12.82 20.47 0.96
C TYR A 136 11.49 21.06 1.45
N TRP A 137 10.40 20.41 1.05
CA TRP A 137 9.10 20.73 1.59
C TRP A 137 8.68 19.71 2.65
N ASN A 138 8.60 20.15 3.88
CA ASN A 138 8.30 19.31 5.05
C ASN A 138 6.82 19.31 5.47
N GLY A 139 5.94 19.70 4.58
CA GLY A 139 4.49 19.73 4.82
C GLY A 139 3.76 18.43 4.44
N TRP A 140 4.49 17.33 4.22
CA TRP A 140 3.93 16.02 3.94
C TRP A 140 4.19 15.06 5.09
N TYR A 141 3.14 14.45 5.61
CA TYR A 141 3.19 13.45 6.66
C TYR A 141 2.54 12.18 6.16
N ASP A 142 3.32 11.14 5.93
CA ASP A 142 2.89 9.85 5.43
C ASP A 142 3.03 8.78 6.51
N TYR A 143 1.90 8.20 6.88
CA TYR A 143 1.80 7.16 7.89
C TYR A 143 1.56 5.81 7.24
N HIS A 144 2.32 4.79 7.70
CA HIS A 144 2.12 3.41 7.33
C HIS A 144 1.65 2.61 8.55
N HIS A 145 0.40 2.26 8.58
CA HIS A 145 -0.21 1.37 9.57
C HIS A 145 -0.67 0.08 8.89
N ALA A 146 0.20 -0.47 8.03
CA ALA A 146 -0.08 -1.68 7.29
C ALA A 146 -0.44 -2.83 8.23
N GLY A 147 -1.41 -3.61 7.86
CA GLY A 147 -1.74 -4.87 8.50
C GLY A 147 -0.69 -5.93 8.18
N GLY A 148 -0.79 -7.08 8.79
CA GLY A 148 0.11 -8.20 8.52
C GLY A 148 -0.20 -9.41 9.39
N PRO A 149 0.48 -10.53 9.18
CA PRO A 149 0.16 -11.80 9.83
C PRO A 149 0.27 -11.80 11.35
N ALA A 150 0.95 -10.83 11.92
CA ALA A 150 1.16 -10.73 13.37
C ALA A 150 0.61 -9.43 13.97
N VAL A 151 -0.11 -8.65 13.19
CA VAL A 151 -0.58 -7.35 13.66
C VAL A 151 -1.94 -7.51 14.31
N TRP A 152 -1.94 -7.61 15.63
CA TRP A 152 -3.08 -7.26 16.44
C TRP A 152 -2.94 -5.79 16.81
N ASN A 153 -3.86 -4.96 16.38
CA ASN A 153 -3.77 -3.55 16.66
C ASN A 153 -4.73 -3.16 17.80
N GLU A 154 -4.17 -3.05 19.01
CA GLU A 154 -4.90 -2.55 20.18
C GLU A 154 -5.41 -1.11 20.01
N ALA A 155 -4.87 -0.39 19.03
CA ALA A 155 -5.27 0.98 18.75
C ALA A 155 -6.74 1.13 18.35
N LEU A 156 -7.42 0.06 17.92
CA LEU A 156 -8.88 0.05 17.72
C LEU A 156 -9.68 0.37 18.99
N TYR A 157 -9.07 0.17 20.14
CA TYR A 157 -9.66 0.40 21.44
C TYR A 157 -9.21 1.73 22.06
N LYS A 158 -8.31 2.46 21.37
CA LYS A 158 -7.88 3.80 21.77
C LYS A 158 -8.82 4.85 21.22
N SER A 159 -8.77 6.03 21.80
CA SER A 159 -9.52 7.16 21.25
C SER A 159 -8.97 7.59 19.90
N PRO A 160 -9.79 8.17 19.01
CA PRO A 160 -9.29 8.70 17.74
C PRO A 160 -8.15 9.70 17.88
N ALA A 161 -8.14 10.49 18.94
CA ALA A 161 -7.09 11.47 19.22
C ALA A 161 -5.74 10.82 19.52
N ASP A 162 -5.74 9.64 20.15
CA ASP A 162 -4.52 8.91 20.46
C ASP A 162 -3.92 8.20 19.22
N TYR A 163 -4.72 8.06 18.18
CA TYR A 163 -4.38 7.23 17.03
C TYR A 163 -3.73 8.02 15.89
N TYR A 164 -4.16 9.24 15.65
CA TYR A 164 -3.81 9.93 14.41
C TYR A 164 -3.28 11.35 14.56
N ASN A 165 -2.94 11.82 15.70
CA ASN A 165 -2.76 13.25 15.79
C ASN A 165 -1.32 13.68 16.05
N ASN A 166 -0.57 13.96 14.99
CA ASN A 166 0.75 14.59 15.11
C ASN A 166 0.89 15.89 14.34
N THR A 167 -0.14 16.36 13.64
CA THR A 167 -0.11 17.65 12.98
C THR A 167 -1.23 18.55 13.46
N THR A 168 -0.94 19.82 13.60
CA THR A 168 -1.89 20.87 13.97
C THR A 168 -1.91 22.01 12.93
N ASN A 169 -1.12 21.84 11.85
CA ASN A 169 -0.95 22.86 10.84
C ASN A 169 -1.82 22.54 9.61
N ALA A 170 -2.83 23.35 9.36
CA ALA A 170 -3.72 23.22 8.21
C ALA A 170 -3.04 23.33 6.82
N LYS A 171 -1.76 23.66 6.76
CA LYS A 171 -0.97 23.72 5.51
C LYS A 171 -0.17 22.42 5.27
N GLU A 172 -0.22 21.51 6.20
CA GLU A 172 0.42 20.19 6.08
C GLU A 172 -0.57 19.21 5.47
N ILE A 173 -0.05 18.25 4.72
CA ILE A 173 -0.82 17.12 4.18
C ILE A 173 -0.58 15.91 5.08
N VAL A 174 -1.65 15.37 5.62
CA VAL A 174 -1.64 14.14 6.42
C VAL A 174 -2.18 13.01 5.57
N PHE A 175 -1.30 12.13 5.19
CA PHE A 175 -1.54 11.02 4.29
C PHE A 175 -1.29 9.69 5.00
N PHE A 176 -2.22 8.76 4.86
CA PHE A 176 -2.06 7.39 5.30
C PHE A 176 -1.84 6.52 4.07
N GLY A 177 -0.59 6.41 3.63
CA GLY A 177 -0.21 5.77 2.38
C GLY A 177 -0.35 4.26 2.39
N GLU A 178 -0.31 3.65 3.57
CA GLU A 178 -0.50 2.21 3.74
C GLU A 178 -1.36 1.91 4.98
N GLU A 179 -2.67 1.84 4.79
CA GLU A 179 -3.59 1.39 5.82
C GLU A 179 -4.00 -0.05 5.59
N GLY A 180 -3.70 -0.92 6.54
CA GLY A 180 -4.06 -2.33 6.52
C GLY A 180 -4.91 -2.74 7.72
N ALA A 181 -5.66 -3.83 7.58
CA ALA A 181 -6.48 -4.41 8.64
C ALA A 181 -5.76 -5.55 9.38
N LEU A 182 -6.48 -6.26 10.25
CA LEU A 182 -6.07 -7.55 10.78
C LEU A 182 -5.85 -8.54 9.64
N SER A 183 -4.88 -9.39 9.81
CA SER A 183 -4.61 -10.44 8.83
C SER A 183 -5.78 -11.41 8.75
N ALA A 184 -6.26 -11.61 7.53
CA ALA A 184 -7.14 -12.70 7.18
C ALA A 184 -6.57 -13.41 5.95
N PRO A 185 -6.57 -14.74 5.91
CA PRO A 185 -6.14 -15.44 4.72
C PRO A 185 -7.13 -15.19 3.57
N PRO A 186 -6.68 -15.31 2.32
CA PRO A 186 -7.61 -15.35 1.18
C PRO A 186 -8.53 -16.56 1.29
N ARG A 187 -9.54 -16.65 0.43
CA ARG A 187 -10.44 -17.80 0.38
C ARG A 187 -9.73 -19.06 -0.12
N LEU A 188 -8.97 -19.70 0.77
CA LEU A 188 -8.09 -20.83 0.46
C LEU A 188 -8.82 -21.99 -0.20
N ALA A 189 -10.10 -22.23 0.14
CA ALA A 189 -10.89 -23.29 -0.47
C ALA A 189 -11.18 -23.01 -1.95
N LYS A 190 -11.48 -21.77 -2.31
CA LYS A 190 -11.64 -21.36 -3.71
C LYS A 190 -10.32 -21.44 -4.48
N ASN A 191 -9.24 -20.96 -3.86
CA ASN A 191 -7.91 -21.06 -4.47
C ASN A 191 -7.55 -22.53 -4.75
N LYS A 192 -7.82 -23.43 -3.80
CA LYS A 192 -7.61 -24.86 -3.98
C LYS A 192 -8.46 -25.42 -5.13
N GLU A 193 -9.73 -25.06 -5.20
CA GLU A 193 -10.62 -25.50 -6.27
C GLU A 193 -10.09 -25.11 -7.67
N GLU A 194 -9.60 -23.88 -7.83
CA GLU A 194 -9.04 -23.43 -9.09
C GLU A 194 -7.67 -24.08 -9.38
N LEU A 195 -6.83 -24.23 -8.37
CA LEU A 195 -5.53 -24.89 -8.51
C LEU A 195 -5.66 -26.39 -8.84
N ASP A 196 -6.69 -27.07 -8.34
CA ASP A 196 -6.92 -28.49 -8.64
C ASP A 196 -7.26 -28.71 -10.13
N LYS A 197 -7.78 -27.68 -10.81
CA LYS A 197 -8.04 -27.70 -12.27
C LYS A 197 -6.78 -27.49 -13.11
N MET A 198 -5.68 -27.02 -12.50
CA MET A 198 -4.43 -26.71 -13.19
C MET A 198 -3.49 -27.91 -13.24
N GLU A 199 -2.92 -28.20 -14.41
CA GLU A 199 -1.86 -29.21 -14.56
C GLU A 199 -0.58 -28.77 -13.82
N TYR A 200 -0.17 -27.51 -13.98
CA TYR A 200 1.02 -26.92 -13.34
C TYR A 200 0.64 -25.80 -12.36
N LYS A 201 0.97 -25.97 -11.10
CA LYS A 201 0.54 -25.11 -10.00
C LYS A 201 1.54 -24.00 -9.61
N GLY A 202 2.74 -23.99 -10.17
CA GLY A 202 3.78 -23.05 -9.74
C GLY A 202 4.24 -23.25 -8.28
N TRP A 203 5.11 -22.36 -7.81
CA TRP A 203 5.55 -22.38 -6.42
C TRP A 203 4.50 -21.76 -5.49
N ASP A 204 3.90 -20.67 -5.90
CA ASP A 204 2.85 -19.94 -5.22
C ASP A 204 1.57 -20.79 -5.06
N GLY A 205 1.13 -21.47 -6.10
CA GLY A 205 0.00 -22.41 -6.02
C GLY A 205 0.23 -23.52 -5.00
N ARG A 206 1.47 -24.03 -4.91
CA ARG A 206 1.82 -25.04 -3.88
C ARG A 206 1.75 -24.46 -2.46
N GLU A 207 2.11 -23.19 -2.26
CA GLU A 207 1.98 -22.54 -0.96
C GLU A 207 0.50 -22.37 -0.57
N TYR A 208 -0.39 -21.97 -1.48
CA TYR A 208 -1.82 -21.93 -1.20
C TYR A 208 -2.37 -23.29 -0.75
N LEU A 209 -1.96 -24.39 -1.39
CA LEU A 209 -2.37 -25.73 -1.00
C LEU A 209 -1.83 -26.12 0.39
N ARG A 210 -0.57 -25.78 0.71
CA ARG A 210 0.00 -26.00 2.04
C ARG A 210 -0.78 -25.24 3.12
N TRP A 211 -1.17 -24.01 2.83
CA TRP A 211 -1.97 -23.21 3.76
C TRP A 211 -3.36 -23.82 3.94
N TYR A 212 -4.01 -24.21 2.85
CA TYR A 212 -5.29 -24.91 2.94
C TYR A 212 -5.19 -26.12 3.88
N ASP A 213 -4.22 -27.01 3.66
CA ASP A 213 -3.99 -28.20 4.48
C ASP A 213 -3.65 -27.85 5.93
N ALA A 214 -2.93 -26.77 6.17
CA ALA A 214 -2.60 -26.32 7.52
C ALA A 214 -3.85 -25.83 8.26
N PHE A 215 -4.72 -25.07 7.60
CA PHE A 215 -5.98 -24.61 8.18
C PHE A 215 -6.95 -25.77 8.41
N ASP A 216 -7.01 -26.72 7.51
CA ASP A 216 -7.87 -27.91 7.67
C ASP A 216 -7.44 -28.73 8.89
N ARG A 217 -6.15 -29.04 9.01
CA ARG A 217 -5.58 -29.68 10.21
C ARG A 217 -5.78 -28.85 11.49
N PHE A 218 -5.68 -27.53 11.41
CA PHE A 218 -5.91 -26.67 12.57
C PHE A 218 -7.33 -26.80 13.10
N ILE A 219 -8.34 -26.81 12.23
CA ILE A 219 -9.75 -26.98 12.61
C ILE A 219 -9.92 -28.30 13.36
N ASP A 220 -9.36 -29.41 12.84
CA ASP A 220 -9.45 -30.73 13.47
C ASP A 220 -8.70 -30.78 14.82
N ASN A 221 -7.46 -30.35 14.84
CA ASN A 221 -6.61 -30.38 16.04
C ASN A 221 -7.16 -29.54 17.20
N LYS A 222 -7.93 -28.48 16.88
CA LYS A 222 -8.56 -27.61 17.87
C LYS A 222 -10.00 -28.01 18.20
N GLY A 223 -10.53 -29.03 17.59
CA GLY A 223 -11.91 -29.49 17.80
C GLY A 223 -12.95 -28.49 17.33
N LEU A 224 -12.60 -27.67 16.30
CA LEU A 224 -13.44 -26.58 15.84
C LEU A 224 -14.42 -26.96 14.72
N ARG A 225 -14.45 -28.21 14.28
CA ARG A 225 -15.27 -28.69 13.15
C ARG A 225 -16.77 -28.44 13.32
N GLN A 226 -17.27 -28.38 14.55
CA GLN A 226 -18.68 -28.07 14.81
C GLN A 226 -19.01 -26.58 14.57
N VAL A 227 -18.00 -25.68 14.73
CA VAL A 227 -18.16 -24.25 14.54
C VAL A 227 -17.78 -23.84 13.12
N TYR A 228 -16.68 -24.40 12.65
CA TYR A 228 -16.16 -24.20 11.30
C TYR A 228 -16.07 -25.54 10.57
N PRO A 229 -17.13 -25.95 9.88
CA PRO A 229 -17.17 -27.25 9.21
C PRO A 229 -16.18 -27.39 8.06
N SER A 230 -15.67 -26.30 7.53
CA SER A 230 -14.71 -26.27 6.42
C SER A 230 -13.68 -25.15 6.57
N VAL A 231 -12.59 -25.25 5.80
CA VAL A 231 -11.60 -24.16 5.70
C VAL A 231 -12.28 -22.88 5.18
N ASP A 232 -13.21 -22.99 4.24
CA ASP A 232 -13.94 -21.82 3.71
C ASP A 232 -14.73 -21.10 4.82
N SER A 233 -15.45 -21.84 5.66
CA SER A 233 -16.21 -21.23 6.76
C SER A 233 -15.33 -20.49 7.76
N LEU A 234 -14.13 -21.01 8.03
CA LEU A 234 -13.16 -20.34 8.92
C LEU A 234 -12.58 -19.10 8.24
N THR A 235 -12.12 -19.20 6.99
CA THR A 235 -11.48 -18.07 6.31
C THR A 235 -12.46 -16.94 6.03
N VAL A 236 -13.71 -17.22 5.73
CA VAL A 236 -14.79 -16.21 5.59
C VAL A 236 -15.04 -15.52 6.94
N ALA A 237 -15.11 -16.26 8.05
CA ALA A 237 -15.28 -15.66 9.37
C ALA A 237 -14.09 -14.76 9.75
N MET A 238 -12.86 -15.16 9.45
CA MET A 238 -11.67 -14.33 9.66
C MET A 238 -11.70 -13.07 8.78
N GLY A 239 -12.11 -13.21 7.53
CA GLY A 239 -12.28 -12.08 6.60
C GLY A 239 -13.30 -11.06 7.10
N ALA A 240 -14.42 -11.51 7.67
CA ALA A 240 -15.43 -10.63 8.25
C ALA A 240 -14.88 -9.78 9.41
N VAL A 241 -14.07 -10.38 10.29
CA VAL A 241 -13.38 -9.65 11.37
C VAL A 241 -12.38 -8.64 10.82
N SER A 242 -11.60 -9.03 9.81
CA SER A 242 -10.65 -8.14 9.14
C SER A 242 -11.36 -6.95 8.50
N PHE A 243 -12.47 -7.18 7.83
CA PHE A 243 -13.28 -6.14 7.18
C PHE A 243 -13.86 -5.13 8.21
N GLU A 244 -14.41 -5.62 9.31
CA GLU A 244 -14.89 -4.75 10.40
C GLU A 244 -13.75 -3.89 10.97
N HIS A 245 -12.59 -4.49 11.17
CA HIS A 245 -11.41 -3.79 11.66
C HIS A 245 -10.95 -2.70 10.67
N GLN A 246 -10.92 -3.00 9.38
CA GLN A 246 -10.58 -2.01 8.36
C GLN A 246 -11.58 -0.85 8.33
N GLY A 247 -12.86 -1.15 8.45
CA GLY A 247 -13.90 -0.11 8.55
C GLY A 247 -13.65 0.84 9.70
N ARG A 248 -13.37 0.32 10.91
CA ARG A 248 -13.03 1.13 12.08
C ARG A 248 -11.78 2.00 11.89
N LYS A 249 -10.75 1.47 11.25
CA LYS A 249 -9.55 2.27 10.94
C LYS A 249 -9.86 3.43 10.00
N ILE A 250 -10.66 3.20 8.99
CA ILE A 250 -11.11 4.23 8.05
C ILE A 250 -11.95 5.29 8.79
N GLU A 251 -12.86 4.88 9.65
CA GLU A 251 -13.66 5.80 10.47
C GLU A 251 -12.77 6.66 11.38
N LEU A 252 -11.78 6.07 12.05
CA LEU A 252 -10.82 6.77 12.89
C LEU A 252 -9.99 7.79 12.08
N ALA A 253 -9.53 7.41 10.89
CA ALA A 253 -8.84 8.34 10.00
C ALA A 253 -9.72 9.53 9.60
N ARG A 254 -11.00 9.29 9.32
CA ARG A 254 -11.96 10.32 8.89
C ARG A 254 -12.45 11.24 10.01
N ILE A 255 -12.44 10.79 11.25
CA ILE A 255 -12.79 11.63 12.41
C ILE A 255 -11.73 12.71 12.65
N ASN A 256 -10.50 12.46 12.28
CA ASN A 256 -9.41 13.43 12.40
C ASN A 256 -9.53 14.51 11.31
N ASN A 257 -9.79 15.75 11.71
CA ASN A 257 -9.95 16.88 10.80
C ASN A 257 -8.67 17.26 10.02
N TYR A 258 -7.53 16.67 10.37
CA TYR A 258 -6.24 16.91 9.70
C TYR A 258 -5.87 15.80 8.72
N THR A 259 -6.66 14.75 8.60
CA THR A 259 -6.43 13.70 7.61
C THR A 259 -6.93 14.15 6.25
N ASP A 260 -6.03 14.24 5.28
CA ASP A 260 -6.34 14.63 3.91
C ASP A 260 -6.66 13.43 3.02
N ALA A 261 -5.92 12.34 3.20
CA ALA A 261 -6.12 11.13 2.41
C ALA A 261 -5.66 9.85 3.14
N TYR A 262 -6.23 8.73 2.73
CA TYR A 262 -5.77 7.40 3.10
C TYR A 262 -5.88 6.43 1.92
N VAL A 263 -5.02 5.43 1.91
CA VAL A 263 -5.00 4.35 0.92
C VAL A 263 -5.05 3.02 1.65
N VAL A 264 -6.00 2.18 1.28
CA VAL A 264 -6.05 0.80 1.79
C VAL A 264 -5.00 0.00 1.04
N ASN A 265 -3.92 -0.33 1.74
CA ASN A 265 -2.85 -1.14 1.18
C ASN A 265 -3.28 -2.60 1.09
N GLY A 266 -3.10 -3.19 -0.10
CA GLY A 266 -3.50 -4.57 -0.35
C GLY A 266 -4.99 -4.80 -0.13
N TRP A 267 -5.82 -4.01 -0.76
CA TRP A 267 -7.27 -4.16 -0.68
C TRP A 267 -7.77 -5.53 -1.19
N GLU A 268 -6.97 -6.24 -1.98
CA GLU A 268 -7.15 -7.65 -2.32
C GLU A 268 -6.30 -8.52 -1.38
N SER A 269 -6.90 -9.53 -0.76
CA SER A 269 -6.19 -10.47 0.12
C SER A 269 -5.38 -11.46 -0.68
N GLU A 270 -4.07 -11.46 -0.49
CA GLU A 270 -3.11 -12.36 -1.14
C GLU A 270 -2.24 -13.09 -0.12
N LEU A 271 -1.74 -14.27 -0.48
CA LEU A 271 -1.00 -15.13 0.43
C LEU A 271 0.36 -14.58 0.88
N ILE A 272 1.05 -13.87 -0.01
CA ILE A 272 2.49 -13.67 0.16
C ILE A 272 2.83 -12.36 0.86
N GLU A 273 2.05 -11.31 0.64
CA GLU A 273 2.41 -9.99 1.11
C GLU A 273 1.28 -9.25 1.83
N ASN A 274 0.05 -9.63 1.56
CA ASN A 274 -1.07 -8.86 2.04
C ASN A 274 -2.26 -9.73 2.43
N TYR A 275 -2.41 -9.92 3.72
CA TYR A 275 -3.47 -10.72 4.31
C TYR A 275 -4.64 -9.87 4.82
N SER A 276 -4.63 -8.57 4.57
CA SER A 276 -5.58 -7.64 5.17
C SER A 276 -6.52 -7.02 4.15
N GLY A 277 -6.71 -7.69 3.01
CA GLY A 277 -7.60 -7.23 1.96
C GLY A 277 -9.07 -7.15 2.38
N ILE A 278 -9.78 -6.25 1.73
CA ILE A 278 -11.23 -6.10 1.89
C ILE A 278 -11.96 -7.16 1.07
N VAL A 279 -11.37 -7.57 -0.01
CA VAL A 279 -11.87 -8.62 -0.92
C VAL A 279 -10.81 -9.70 -1.11
N ASP A 280 -11.23 -10.88 -1.54
CA ASP A 280 -10.31 -11.94 -1.96
C ASP A 280 -9.75 -11.69 -3.38
N CYS A 281 -8.83 -12.54 -3.83
CA CYS A 281 -8.27 -12.46 -5.18
C CYS A 281 -9.30 -12.67 -6.30
N PHE A 282 -10.48 -13.22 -5.99
CA PHE A 282 -11.62 -13.31 -6.88
C PHE A 282 -12.56 -12.09 -6.78
N ARG A 283 -12.28 -11.18 -5.86
CA ARG A 283 -13.01 -9.92 -5.61
C ARG A 283 -14.42 -10.11 -5.04
N TYR A 284 -14.55 -11.06 -4.13
CA TYR A 284 -15.76 -11.31 -3.35
C TYR A 284 -15.58 -10.91 -1.89
#